data_f6fbb96511e183f65f9e611ab2f5e3be
#
_entry.id   f6fbb96511e183f65f9e611ab2f5e3be
#
_cell.length_a   1.000
_cell.length_b   1.000
_cell.length_c   1.000
_cell.angle_alpha   90.00
_cell.angle_beta   90.00
_cell.angle_gamma   90.00
#
_symmetry.space_group_name_H-M   'P 1'
#
loop_
_entity.id
_entity.type
_entity.pdbx_description
1 polymer ?
#
loop_
_entity_poly.entity_id
_entity_poly.type
_entity_poly.pdbx_seq_one_letter_code
_entity_poly.pdbx_strand_id
1 'polypeptide(L)'
;NPEFEDISSDLRFLNGIRKRIPIAGKSPRFVTVCGDKILVSSYFSSDLEILSNSDFGNSENISLGEEPEMSRERRGELLFCQADLGFPDWQSCLSCHPDARSDGLNWDLLNDGAGNPKNNKSMLLAHYTPPAMITGIRKNAETAVRAGMKYILFTEPVESDARDIDAYLKALEAVPSPYLKN
;
A
#
# COMPACT_ATOMS: atom_id res chain seq x y z
N ASN A 1 -7.46 11.76 31.56
CA ASN A 1 -8.14 10.95 30.54
C ASN A 1 -8.50 11.89 29.41
N PRO A 2 -8.08 11.64 28.18
CA PRO A 2 -8.65 12.36 27.04
C PRO A 2 -10.16 12.13 27.07
N GLU A 3 -10.93 13.20 26.94
CA GLU A 3 -12.36 13.07 26.82
C GLU A 3 -12.65 12.23 25.57
N PHE A 4 -13.61 11.32 25.64
CA PHE A 4 -13.91 10.36 24.56
C PHE A 4 -14.20 11.04 23.20
N GLU A 5 -14.53 12.32 23.22
CA GLU A 5 -14.78 13.14 22.03
C GLU A 5 -13.52 13.40 21.19
N ASP A 6 -12.32 13.32 21.79
CA ASP A 6 -11.05 13.60 21.10
C ASP A 6 -10.34 12.35 20.54
N ILE A 7 -10.87 11.13 20.79
CA ILE A 7 -10.24 9.87 20.40
C ILE A 7 -9.96 9.80 18.89
N SER A 8 -10.88 10.30 18.07
CA SER A 8 -10.72 10.31 16.61
C SER A 8 -9.58 11.20 16.11
N SER A 9 -9.15 12.16 16.94
CA SER A 9 -8.13 13.15 16.58
C SER A 9 -6.81 12.95 17.33
N ASP A 10 -6.78 12.14 18.40
CA ASP A 10 -5.59 11.92 19.20
C ASP A 10 -5.10 10.46 19.13
N LEU A 11 -4.13 10.21 18.26
CA LEU A 11 -3.51 8.87 18.10
C LEU A 11 -2.76 8.40 19.36
N ARG A 12 -2.49 9.28 20.34
CA ARG A 12 -1.91 8.88 21.65
C ARG A 12 -2.82 7.95 22.43
N PHE A 13 -4.12 7.96 22.12
CA PHE A 13 -5.08 6.99 22.64
C PHE A 13 -4.62 5.54 22.43
N LEU A 14 -3.91 5.26 21.33
CA LEU A 14 -3.40 3.93 21.00
C LEU A 14 -2.13 3.55 21.77
N ASN A 15 -1.53 4.47 22.51
CA ASN A 15 -0.34 4.18 23.29
C ASN A 15 -0.67 3.16 24.40
N GLY A 16 0.08 2.07 24.42
CA GLY A 16 -0.08 0.98 25.38
C GLY A 16 -1.17 -0.05 25.03
N ILE A 17 -2.06 0.26 24.07
CA ILE A 17 -3.06 -0.70 23.59
C ILE A 17 -2.76 -1.26 22.19
N ARG A 18 -1.98 -0.52 21.37
CA ARG A 18 -1.54 -1.01 20.06
C ARG A 18 -0.32 -1.90 20.18
N LYS A 19 -0.40 -3.08 19.62
CA LYS A 19 0.73 -4.00 19.47
C LYS A 19 0.94 -4.31 17.98
N ARG A 20 2.19 -4.21 17.52
CA ARG A 20 2.57 -4.64 16.18
C ARG A 20 3.19 -6.02 16.30
N ILE A 21 2.68 -6.98 15.53
CA ILE A 21 3.12 -8.36 15.53
C ILE A 21 3.69 -8.62 14.14
N PRO A 22 5.00 -8.91 14.02
CA PRO A 22 5.58 -9.34 12.74
C PRO A 22 4.98 -10.69 12.35
N ILE A 23 4.75 -10.86 11.06
CA ILE A 23 4.34 -12.13 10.46
C ILE A 23 5.35 -12.54 9.40
N ALA A 24 5.43 -13.85 9.10
CA ALA A 24 6.37 -14.37 8.12
C ALA A 24 5.94 -14.07 6.67
N GLY A 25 4.64 -14.01 6.42
CA GLY A 25 4.08 -13.84 5.09
C GLY A 25 4.16 -12.41 4.56
N LYS A 26 4.10 -12.26 3.23
CA LYS A 26 4.20 -10.98 2.53
C LYS A 26 2.82 -10.36 2.31
N SER A 27 2.66 -9.11 2.71
CA SER A 27 1.42 -8.32 2.57
C SER A 27 0.20 -9.01 3.17
N PRO A 28 0.04 -9.02 4.50
CA PRO A 28 -1.15 -9.54 5.15
C PRO A 28 -2.38 -8.81 4.61
N ARG A 29 -3.36 -9.56 4.08
CA ARG A 29 -4.53 -8.99 3.43
C ARG A 29 -5.82 -9.29 4.17
N PHE A 30 -5.87 -10.40 4.84
CA PHE A 30 -7.06 -10.82 5.56
C PHE A 30 -6.69 -11.39 6.94
N VAL A 31 -7.50 -11.03 7.94
CA VAL A 31 -7.37 -11.53 9.31
C VAL A 31 -8.72 -11.99 9.80
N THR A 32 -8.76 -13.13 10.46
CA THR A 32 -9.97 -13.64 11.13
C THR A 32 -9.64 -14.26 12.47
N VAL A 33 -10.62 -14.23 13.39
CA VAL A 33 -10.50 -14.86 14.69
C VAL A 33 -11.36 -16.12 14.70
N CYS A 34 -10.76 -17.24 15.12
CA CYS A 34 -11.42 -18.53 15.25
C CYS A 34 -11.09 -19.13 16.62
N GLY A 35 -12.00 -18.99 17.58
CA GLY A 35 -11.78 -19.40 18.96
C GLY A 35 -10.64 -18.61 19.60
N ASP A 36 -9.61 -19.31 20.04
CA ASP A 36 -8.38 -18.76 20.63
C ASP A 36 -7.28 -18.46 19.61
N LYS A 37 -7.57 -18.60 18.32
CA LYS A 37 -6.61 -18.43 17.24
C LYS A 37 -6.96 -17.22 16.38
N ILE A 38 -5.92 -16.55 15.87
CA ILE A 38 -5.99 -15.52 14.83
C ILE A 38 -5.32 -16.07 13.59
N LEU A 39 -6.04 -16.08 12.48
CA LEU A 39 -5.55 -16.54 11.19
C LEU A 39 -5.28 -15.33 10.31
N VAL A 40 -4.08 -15.28 9.74
CA VAL A 40 -3.64 -14.20 8.86
C VAL A 40 -3.24 -14.79 7.51
N SER A 41 -3.94 -14.40 6.44
CA SER A 41 -3.55 -14.79 5.10
C SER A 41 -2.73 -13.69 4.43
N SER A 42 -1.66 -14.09 3.77
CA SER A 42 -0.74 -13.21 3.05
C SER A 42 -1.02 -13.27 1.56
N TYR A 43 -1.04 -12.11 0.91
CA TYR A 43 -1.47 -12.01 -0.50
C TYR A 43 -0.37 -12.37 -1.50
N PHE A 44 0.90 -12.16 -1.12
CA PHE A 44 2.05 -12.38 -1.99
C PHE A 44 2.93 -13.55 -1.58
N SER A 45 2.50 -14.31 -0.58
CA SER A 45 3.12 -15.59 -0.21
C SER A 45 2.03 -16.64 -0.06
N SER A 46 2.37 -17.89 -0.43
CA SER A 46 1.42 -19.01 -0.39
C SER A 46 1.37 -19.60 1.01
N ASP A 47 0.99 -18.76 2.00
CA ASP A 47 0.98 -19.15 3.41
C ASP A 47 -0.23 -18.62 4.18
N LEU A 48 -0.51 -19.30 5.28
CA LEU A 48 -1.46 -18.90 6.30
C LEU A 48 -0.73 -18.95 7.65
N GLU A 49 -0.65 -17.82 8.31
CA GLU A 49 -0.08 -17.73 9.65
C GLU A 49 -1.17 -17.81 10.71
N ILE A 50 -0.94 -18.65 11.71
CA ILE A 50 -1.84 -18.87 12.84
C ILE A 50 -1.15 -18.37 14.10
N LEU A 51 -1.75 -17.39 14.76
CA LEU A 51 -1.30 -16.81 16.02
C LEU A 51 -2.22 -17.25 17.15
N SER A 52 -1.69 -17.40 18.35
CA SER A 52 -2.53 -17.51 19.55
C SER A 52 -3.06 -16.13 19.93
N ASN A 53 -4.36 -16.04 20.24
CA ASN A 53 -4.98 -14.79 20.70
C ASN A 53 -4.53 -14.41 22.14
N SER A 54 -4.03 -15.36 22.91
CA SER A 54 -3.51 -15.12 24.28
C SER A 54 -2.00 -14.83 24.31
N ASP A 55 -1.25 -15.37 23.36
CA ASP A 55 0.20 -15.19 23.26
C ASP A 55 0.60 -15.01 21.78
N PHE A 56 0.76 -13.77 21.38
CA PHE A 56 1.16 -13.41 20.03
C PHE A 56 2.64 -13.72 19.73
N GLY A 57 3.40 -14.24 20.68
CA GLY A 57 4.83 -14.56 20.50
C GLY A 57 5.08 -15.86 19.74
N ASN A 58 4.08 -16.74 19.69
CA ASN A 58 4.17 -18.02 18.99
C ASN A 58 3.22 -18.02 17.79
N SER A 59 3.76 -18.24 16.61
CA SER A 59 2.99 -18.43 15.38
C SER A 59 3.34 -19.76 14.72
N GLU A 60 2.37 -20.33 14.04
CA GLU A 60 2.51 -21.47 13.15
C GLU A 60 2.26 -20.99 11.72
N ASN A 61 3.18 -21.30 10.80
CA ASN A 61 3.01 -20.98 9.40
C ASN A 61 2.65 -22.25 8.62
N ILE A 62 1.51 -22.22 7.92
CA ILE A 62 1.02 -23.31 7.08
C ILE A 62 1.24 -22.92 5.63
N SER A 63 2.07 -23.69 4.93
CA SER A 63 2.21 -23.55 3.47
C SER A 63 0.92 -23.99 2.78
N LEU A 64 0.42 -23.16 1.88
CA LEU A 64 -0.75 -23.45 1.02
C LEU A 64 -0.35 -24.05 -0.34
N GLY A 65 0.94 -24.20 -0.60
CA GLY A 65 1.50 -24.73 -1.83
C GLY A 65 2.77 -24.01 -2.26
N GLU A 66 3.22 -24.31 -3.47
CA GLU A 66 4.39 -23.65 -4.05
C GLU A 66 4.08 -22.19 -4.42
N GLU A 67 5.02 -21.28 -4.13
CA GLU A 67 4.90 -19.90 -4.61
C GLU A 67 5.14 -19.87 -6.12
N PRO A 68 4.18 -19.32 -6.90
CA PRO A 68 4.39 -19.16 -8.33
C PRO A 68 5.48 -18.11 -8.60
N GLU A 69 6.21 -18.28 -9.71
CA GLU A 69 7.15 -17.27 -10.17
C GLU A 69 6.41 -15.93 -10.42
N MET A 70 6.92 -14.87 -9.84
CA MET A 70 6.31 -13.55 -9.99
C MET A 70 6.65 -12.96 -11.36
N SER A 71 5.61 -12.61 -12.13
CA SER A 71 5.78 -11.71 -13.28
C SER A 71 6.25 -10.33 -12.84
N ARG A 72 6.71 -9.50 -13.77
CA ARG A 72 7.12 -8.13 -13.47
C ARG A 72 5.95 -7.30 -12.91
N GLU A 73 4.76 -7.47 -13.45
CA GLU A 73 3.53 -6.81 -12.99
C GLU A 73 3.20 -7.24 -11.55
N ARG A 74 3.29 -8.55 -11.27
CA ARG A 74 3.04 -9.07 -9.92
C ARG A 74 4.07 -8.60 -8.91
N ARG A 75 5.36 -8.55 -9.31
CA ARG A 75 6.41 -7.96 -8.47
C ARG A 75 6.20 -6.47 -8.27
N GLY A 76 5.77 -5.75 -9.30
CA GLY A 76 5.41 -4.33 -9.20
C GLY A 76 4.25 -4.09 -8.24
N GLU A 77 3.23 -4.95 -8.26
CA GLU A 77 2.12 -4.91 -7.30
C GLU A 77 2.60 -5.13 -5.87
N LEU A 78 3.49 -6.11 -5.64
CA LEU A 78 4.10 -6.35 -4.34
C LEU A 78 4.82 -5.09 -3.83
N LEU A 79 5.71 -4.52 -4.63
CA LEU A 79 6.46 -3.30 -4.30
C LEU A 79 5.54 -2.10 -4.04
N PHE A 80 4.43 -2.01 -4.76
CA PHE A 80 3.43 -0.97 -4.55
C PHE A 80 2.71 -1.11 -3.21
N CYS A 81 2.52 -2.34 -2.74
CA CYS A 81 1.78 -2.66 -1.51
C CYS A 81 2.67 -2.69 -0.26
N GLN A 82 3.96 -2.97 -0.39
CA GLN A 82 4.86 -3.13 0.74
C GLN A 82 5.35 -1.78 1.28
N ALA A 83 5.42 -1.68 2.62
CA ALA A 83 5.96 -0.48 3.28
C ALA A 83 7.49 -0.49 3.40
N ASP A 84 8.13 -1.66 3.27
CA ASP A 84 9.59 -1.83 3.35
C ASP A 84 10.37 -1.16 2.21
N LEU A 85 9.69 -0.77 1.13
CA LEU A 85 10.26 0.08 0.09
C LEU A 85 10.54 1.51 0.60
N GLY A 86 9.80 1.97 1.60
CA GLY A 86 9.90 3.31 2.18
C GLY A 86 10.71 3.35 3.48
N PHE A 87 11.21 4.52 3.83
CA PHE A 87 11.94 4.74 5.08
C PHE A 87 11.01 5.32 6.16
N PRO A 88 10.98 4.81 7.37
CA PRO A 88 11.41 3.52 7.95
C PRO A 88 10.22 2.54 8.01
N ASP A 89 9.79 1.98 6.92
CA ASP A 89 8.63 1.07 6.77
C ASP A 89 7.30 1.73 7.19
N TRP A 90 7.17 3.04 7.01
CA TRP A 90 6.06 3.81 7.56
C TRP A 90 4.80 3.80 6.68
N GLN A 91 4.98 3.75 5.37
CA GLN A 91 3.88 3.70 4.39
C GLN A 91 4.32 3.10 3.06
N SER A 92 3.35 2.69 2.27
CA SER A 92 3.51 2.22 0.89
C SER A 92 2.74 3.13 -0.07
N CYS A 93 2.89 2.90 -1.37
CA CYS A 93 2.04 3.57 -2.37
C CYS A 93 0.56 3.28 -2.13
N LEU A 94 0.22 2.05 -1.72
CA LEU A 94 -1.14 1.61 -1.39
C LEU A 94 -1.76 2.44 -0.26
N SER A 95 -0.97 3.00 0.65
CA SER A 95 -1.47 3.79 1.79
C SER A 95 -2.27 5.02 1.36
N CYS A 96 -1.85 5.68 0.26
CA CYS A 96 -2.54 6.83 -0.32
C CYS A 96 -3.34 6.48 -1.58
N HIS A 97 -2.99 5.38 -2.24
CA HIS A 97 -3.62 4.92 -3.48
C HIS A 97 -4.22 3.51 -3.32
N PRO A 98 -5.26 3.34 -2.48
CA PRO A 98 -5.89 2.03 -2.28
C PRO A 98 -6.37 1.48 -3.62
N ASP A 99 -6.04 0.20 -3.90
CA ASP A 99 -6.30 -0.49 -5.16
C ASP A 99 -5.81 0.31 -6.39
N ALA A 100 -4.68 1.03 -6.26
CA ALA A 100 -4.14 1.95 -7.25
C ALA A 100 -5.13 3.05 -7.68
N ARG A 101 -6.08 3.39 -6.82
CA ARG A 101 -7.05 4.48 -7.01
C ARG A 101 -6.67 5.71 -6.18
N SER A 102 -7.60 6.26 -5.43
CA SER A 102 -7.44 7.42 -4.57
C SER A 102 -8.14 7.15 -3.24
N ASP A 103 -7.53 7.58 -2.14
CA ASP A 103 -8.16 7.59 -0.82
C ASP A 103 -9.16 8.75 -0.64
N GLY A 104 -9.21 9.68 -1.60
CA GLY A 104 -10.09 10.84 -1.55
C GLY A 104 -9.63 11.94 -0.59
N LEU A 105 -8.46 11.79 0.05
CA LEU A 105 -7.92 12.76 0.99
C LEU A 105 -7.05 13.82 0.31
N ASN A 106 -6.91 14.95 0.97
CA ASN A 106 -5.99 16.00 0.57
C ASN A 106 -4.68 15.87 1.35
N TRP A 107 -3.58 15.79 0.63
CA TRP A 107 -2.24 15.65 1.17
C TRP A 107 -1.38 16.85 0.83
N ASP A 108 -0.69 17.40 1.82
CA ASP A 108 0.37 18.39 1.62
C ASP A 108 1.72 17.67 1.70
N LEU A 109 2.25 17.26 0.57
CA LEU A 109 3.49 16.49 0.48
C LEU A 109 4.73 17.37 0.24
N LEU A 110 4.58 18.69 0.39
CA LEU A 110 5.64 19.68 0.32
C LEU A 110 6.45 19.72 -1.00
N ASN A 111 6.07 18.95 -2.01
CA ASN A 111 6.80 18.88 -3.29
C ASN A 111 6.63 20.10 -4.18
N ASP A 112 5.76 21.01 -3.81
CA ASP A 112 5.49 22.31 -4.47
C ASP A 112 5.32 23.45 -3.46
N GLY A 113 5.80 23.27 -2.24
CA GLY A 113 5.74 24.23 -1.13
C GLY A 113 4.74 23.84 -0.05
N ALA A 114 4.90 24.41 1.13
CA ALA A 114 4.03 24.19 2.28
C ALA A 114 2.67 24.87 2.12
N GLY A 115 1.64 24.28 2.73
CA GLY A 115 0.29 24.87 2.78
C GLY A 115 -0.51 24.74 1.48
N ASN A 116 -0.15 23.78 0.64
CA ASN A 116 -0.82 23.55 -0.64
C ASN A 116 -1.35 22.09 -0.76
N PRO A 117 -2.30 21.68 0.10
CA PRO A 117 -2.84 20.33 0.10
C PRO A 117 -3.60 20.03 -1.19
N LYS A 118 -3.38 18.84 -1.73
CA LYS A 118 -3.99 18.37 -2.96
C LYS A 118 -4.61 17.00 -2.78
N ASN A 119 -5.76 16.80 -3.41
CA ASN A 119 -6.35 15.48 -3.53
C ASN A 119 -5.44 14.59 -4.37
N ASN A 120 -5.13 13.40 -3.87
CA ASN A 120 -4.37 12.45 -4.65
C ASN A 120 -5.19 11.93 -5.84
N LYS A 121 -4.52 11.48 -6.88
CA LYS A 121 -5.14 11.02 -8.12
C LYS A 121 -5.20 9.51 -8.19
N SER A 122 -6.23 8.98 -8.85
CA SER A 122 -6.22 7.60 -9.29
C SER A 122 -5.02 7.34 -10.20
N MET A 123 -4.35 6.22 -10.00
CA MET A 123 -3.25 5.79 -10.85
C MET A 123 -3.71 4.99 -12.07
N LEU A 124 -5.02 4.64 -12.11
CA LEU A 124 -5.61 3.99 -13.27
C LEU A 124 -5.44 4.88 -14.50
N LEU A 125 -4.85 4.31 -15.56
CA LEU A 125 -4.56 4.97 -16.82
C LEU A 125 -3.56 6.15 -16.73
N ALA A 126 -2.92 6.38 -15.57
CA ALA A 126 -1.98 7.50 -15.40
C ALA A 126 -0.80 7.45 -16.39
N HIS A 127 -0.36 6.25 -16.78
CA HIS A 127 0.70 6.08 -17.76
C HIS A 127 0.29 6.42 -19.21
N TYR A 128 -1.01 6.53 -19.46
CA TYR A 128 -1.58 6.83 -20.78
C TYR A 128 -2.12 8.26 -20.91
N THR A 129 -2.07 9.02 -19.81
CA THR A 129 -2.63 10.38 -19.74
C THR A 129 -1.62 11.41 -19.22
N PRO A 130 -0.44 11.55 -19.88
CA PRO A 130 0.52 12.58 -19.50
C PRO A 130 -0.05 14.00 -19.77
N PRO A 131 0.45 15.03 -19.06
CA PRO A 131 1.44 14.99 -17.98
C PRO A 131 0.87 14.49 -16.66
N ALA A 132 1.73 14.02 -15.75
CA ALA A 132 1.34 13.50 -14.44
C ALA A 132 1.31 14.59 -13.35
N MET A 133 0.68 14.27 -12.22
CA MET A 133 0.33 15.14 -11.09
C MET A 133 -0.78 16.13 -11.41
N ILE A 134 -1.40 16.71 -10.38
CA ILE A 134 -2.56 17.62 -10.55
C ILE A 134 -2.21 18.87 -11.35
N THR A 135 -0.98 19.34 -11.23
CA THR A 135 -0.48 20.54 -11.93
C THR A 135 0.28 20.23 -13.22
N GLY A 136 0.38 18.93 -13.61
CA GLY A 136 1.16 18.53 -14.76
C GLY A 136 2.68 18.72 -14.60
N ILE A 137 3.17 18.85 -13.38
CA ILE A 137 4.59 19.16 -13.09
C ILE A 137 5.55 18.02 -13.48
N ARG A 138 5.05 16.82 -13.66
CA ARG A 138 5.85 15.67 -14.13
C ARG A 138 5.47 15.32 -15.55
N LYS A 139 6.47 15.15 -16.41
CA LYS A 139 6.25 14.90 -17.85
C LYS A 139 5.41 13.63 -18.13
N ASN A 140 5.51 12.62 -17.27
CA ASN A 140 4.81 11.35 -17.40
C ASN A 140 4.72 10.64 -16.03
N ALA A 141 3.99 9.53 -15.97
CA ALA A 141 3.78 8.75 -14.76
C ALA A 141 5.05 8.06 -14.28
N GLU A 142 5.92 7.61 -15.18
CA GLU A 142 7.20 7.00 -14.80
C GLU A 142 8.07 7.99 -13.99
N THR A 143 8.11 9.25 -14.40
CA THR A 143 8.79 10.30 -13.62
C THR A 143 8.10 10.53 -12.27
N ALA A 144 6.76 10.44 -12.22
CA ALA A 144 6.02 10.61 -10.99
C ALA A 144 6.24 9.45 -10.00
N VAL A 145 6.33 8.20 -10.47
CA VAL A 145 6.65 7.03 -9.63
C VAL A 145 8.00 7.22 -8.94
N ARG A 146 9.05 7.58 -9.68
CA ARG A 146 10.38 7.82 -9.10
C ARG A 146 10.39 8.98 -8.13
N ALA A 147 9.64 10.03 -8.43
CA ALA A 147 9.47 11.16 -7.51
C ALA A 147 8.71 10.75 -6.24
N GLY A 148 7.71 9.87 -6.34
CA GLY A 148 7.01 9.30 -5.20
C GLY A 148 7.94 8.48 -4.30
N MET A 149 8.77 7.61 -4.88
CA MET A 149 9.77 6.86 -4.12
C MET A 149 10.71 7.82 -3.37
N LYS A 150 11.24 8.82 -4.07
CA LYS A 150 12.23 9.74 -3.51
C LYS A 150 11.67 10.69 -2.45
N TYR A 151 10.55 11.34 -2.73
CA TYR A 151 10.06 12.47 -1.93
C TYR A 151 8.90 12.12 -1.00
N ILE A 152 8.24 10.98 -1.20
CA ILE A 152 7.11 10.53 -0.39
C ILE A 152 7.49 9.32 0.46
N LEU A 153 8.20 8.35 -0.14
CA LEU A 153 8.70 7.18 0.57
C LEU A 153 10.11 7.39 1.15
N PHE A 154 10.75 8.52 0.85
CA PHE A 154 12.09 8.90 1.32
C PHE A 154 13.17 7.85 1.05
N THR A 155 13.11 7.22 -0.12
CA THR A 155 14.10 6.23 -0.57
C THR A 155 14.67 6.63 -1.92
N GLU A 156 15.93 6.28 -2.18
CA GLU A 156 16.50 6.46 -3.53
C GLU A 156 15.90 5.39 -4.46
N PRO A 157 15.31 5.81 -5.60
CA PRO A 157 14.66 4.87 -6.50
C PRO A 157 15.67 3.87 -7.08
N VAL A 158 15.43 2.58 -6.83
CA VAL A 158 16.07 1.50 -7.56
C VAL A 158 15.33 1.33 -8.89
N GLU A 159 16.02 1.51 -10.01
CA GLU A 159 15.38 1.60 -11.34
C GLU A 159 14.66 0.31 -11.75
N SER A 160 15.15 -0.88 -11.36
CA SER A 160 14.45 -2.14 -11.59
C SER A 160 13.09 -2.17 -10.89
N ASP A 161 13.04 -1.73 -9.64
CA ASP A 161 11.83 -1.72 -8.82
C ASP A 161 10.83 -0.69 -9.35
N ALA A 162 11.31 0.49 -9.71
CA ALA A 162 10.48 1.52 -10.34
C ALA A 162 9.86 1.05 -11.66
N ARG A 163 10.61 0.29 -12.49
CA ARG A 163 10.09 -0.29 -13.73
C ARG A 163 9.06 -1.37 -13.51
N ASP A 164 9.19 -2.16 -12.45
CA ASP A 164 8.21 -3.18 -12.12
C ASP A 164 6.93 -2.55 -11.58
N ILE A 165 7.02 -1.48 -10.77
CA ILE A 165 5.86 -0.66 -10.38
C ILE A 165 5.19 -0.06 -11.62
N ASP A 166 5.96 0.49 -12.57
CA ASP A 166 5.41 0.99 -13.84
C ASP A 166 4.68 -0.11 -14.63
N ALA A 167 5.23 -1.34 -14.66
CA ALA A 167 4.60 -2.48 -15.33
C ALA A 167 3.26 -2.83 -14.68
N TYR A 168 3.20 -2.90 -13.35
CA TYR A 168 1.96 -3.09 -12.62
C TYR A 168 0.91 -2.02 -12.96
N LEU A 169 1.29 -0.75 -12.86
CA LEU A 169 0.36 0.36 -13.09
C LEU A 169 -0.13 0.43 -14.54
N LYS A 170 0.68 0.01 -15.52
CA LYS A 170 0.29 -0.10 -16.93
C LYS A 170 -0.66 -1.28 -17.19
N ALA A 171 -0.56 -2.34 -16.40
CA ALA A 171 -1.41 -3.51 -16.53
C ALA A 171 -2.80 -3.34 -15.87
N LEU A 172 -3.02 -2.22 -15.16
CA LEU A 172 -4.31 -1.96 -14.54
C LEU A 172 -5.40 -1.73 -15.59
N GLU A 173 -6.48 -2.49 -15.48
CA GLU A 173 -7.65 -2.37 -16.33
C GLU A 173 -8.79 -1.64 -15.63
N ALA A 174 -9.54 -0.86 -16.41
CA ALA A 174 -10.78 -0.27 -15.91
C ALA A 174 -11.84 -1.37 -15.77
N VAL A 175 -12.50 -1.42 -14.62
CA VAL A 175 -13.68 -2.29 -14.45
C VAL A 175 -14.75 -1.81 -15.41
N PRO A 176 -15.33 -2.70 -16.25
CA PRO A 176 -16.42 -2.33 -17.15
C PRO A 176 -17.59 -1.73 -16.38
N SER A 177 -18.16 -0.66 -16.92
CA SER A 177 -19.36 -0.07 -16.31
C SER A 177 -20.51 -1.07 -16.37
N PRO A 178 -21.21 -1.36 -15.27
CA PRO A 178 -22.37 -2.25 -15.28
C PRO A 178 -23.54 -1.68 -16.11
N TYR A 179 -23.46 -0.42 -16.51
CA TYR A 179 -24.47 0.26 -17.32
C TYR A 179 -24.13 0.32 -18.81
N LEU A 180 -22.93 -0.13 -19.22
CA LEU A 180 -22.64 -0.32 -20.64
C LEU A 180 -23.41 -1.54 -21.13
N LYS A 181 -24.42 -1.28 -21.97
CA LYS A 181 -25.08 -2.36 -22.74
C LYS A 181 -24.10 -2.82 -23.82
N ASN A 182 -23.75 -4.11 -23.79
CA ASN A 182 -23.05 -4.76 -24.91
C ASN A 182 -23.89 -4.73 -26.17
#